data_a166f04347e362875e1f6ed35d17b80c
#
_entry.id   a166f04347e362875e1f6ed35d17b80c
#
_cell.length_a   1.000
_cell.length_b   1.000
_cell.length_c   1.000
_cell.angle_alpha   90.00
_cell.angle_beta   90.00
_cell.angle_gamma   90.00
#
_symmetry.space_group_name_H-M   'P 1'
#
loop_
_entity.id
_entity.type
_entity.pdbx_description
1 polymer ?
#
loop_
_entity_poly.entity_id
_entity_poly.type
_entity_poly.pdbx_seq_one_letter_code
_entity_poly.pdbx_strand_id
1 'polypeptide(L)'
;MSVRVRFAPSPTGYLHIGAARSALFNWLYARKTGGKFLLRIEDTDLQRSTEESTRSIIEGLEWLGLDYDEDLVFQSANAPAHRAAANRLLEEGKAYRDFTPKEQRADESVKEDISERARAQSKEGTDQRSNPYRDLPKEESDRRAAAGEPFAVRLKVSPEGQTKFDDIVYGPQERSHSEIEDLVLLRSDGHPLYNLSVVIDDIAMGITHVIRGQDHLTNTHKQILLYEALGATVPRFAHLPLILAPNKGKLSKRKHGEVVSLTTYRDRGFVPAAFRNFLALLGWAPPEGKEVLSKEELVEYFSLEGIGRANAIFNFQENDPRRWTDDKALWMNAEYIRTMPLDELLPMVKTELRANKLWREEYDDEDSEWFRKTVDLIRQRYFTLKDFSQQGRAYFSDDFDFDEAAVNKNLRKEPRLRELLSGLADKMESVEPFNVETAEAALREFADEAGVKAGLLINGARTMLTGQAVGPSMFEIFERIGRDASVQRLRSGIPW
;
A
#
# COMPACT_ATOMS: atom_id res chain seq x y z
N MET A 1 3.65 -7.96 -30.14
CA MET A 1 2.60 -8.35 -29.19
C MET A 1 2.39 -7.20 -28.23
N SER A 2 1.16 -6.91 -27.82
CA SER A 2 0.92 -5.89 -26.80
C SER A 2 1.46 -6.38 -25.45
N VAL A 3 1.90 -5.46 -24.59
CA VAL A 3 2.40 -5.78 -23.25
C VAL A 3 1.25 -6.36 -22.39
N ARG A 4 1.54 -7.47 -21.70
CA ARG A 4 0.63 -8.09 -20.74
C ARG A 4 1.41 -8.37 -19.45
N VAL A 5 1.01 -7.77 -18.38
CA VAL A 5 1.60 -7.91 -17.04
C VAL A 5 0.54 -8.38 -16.06
N ARG A 6 0.97 -8.90 -14.91
CA ARG A 6 0.03 -9.36 -13.88
C ARG A 6 0.51 -9.03 -12.47
N PHE A 7 -0.43 -8.76 -11.60
CA PHE A 7 -0.26 -8.86 -10.16
C PHE A 7 -0.83 -10.20 -9.70
N ALA A 8 -0.05 -10.98 -8.97
CA ALA A 8 -0.39 -12.35 -8.58
C ALA A 8 -0.18 -12.59 -7.08
N PRO A 9 -1.01 -11.97 -6.22
CA PRO A 9 -0.89 -12.10 -4.78
C PRO A 9 -1.49 -13.41 -4.26
N SER A 10 -0.88 -13.95 -3.18
CA SER A 10 -1.50 -15.01 -2.38
C SER A 10 -2.40 -14.38 -1.31
N PRO A 11 -3.69 -14.81 -1.18
CA PRO A 11 -4.66 -14.20 -0.27
C PRO A 11 -4.49 -14.70 1.16
N THR A 12 -3.34 -14.45 1.77
CA THR A 12 -2.95 -14.91 3.12
C THR A 12 -3.00 -13.79 4.17
N GLY A 13 -3.78 -12.75 3.94
CA GLY A 13 -3.98 -11.60 4.80
C GLY A 13 -4.17 -10.29 4.05
N TYR A 14 -4.23 -9.16 4.75
CA TYR A 14 -4.40 -7.84 4.14
C TYR A 14 -3.27 -7.50 3.16
N LEU A 15 -3.58 -6.71 2.14
CA LEU A 15 -2.61 -6.28 1.13
C LEU A 15 -1.47 -5.48 1.78
N HIS A 16 -0.25 -6.02 1.64
CA HIS A 16 0.98 -5.43 2.19
C HIS A 16 1.50 -4.33 1.26
N ILE A 17 2.07 -3.25 1.81
CA ILE A 17 2.59 -2.11 1.01
C ILE A 17 3.61 -2.54 -0.05
N GLY A 18 4.42 -3.57 0.21
CA GLY A 18 5.35 -4.13 -0.78
C GLY A 18 4.63 -4.80 -1.96
N ALA A 19 3.53 -5.50 -1.69
CA ALA A 19 2.68 -6.11 -2.72
C ALA A 19 1.90 -5.02 -3.47
N ALA A 20 1.37 -4.01 -2.77
CA ALA A 20 0.70 -2.86 -3.37
C ALA A 20 1.64 -2.08 -4.33
N ARG A 21 2.93 -1.88 -3.95
CA ARG A 21 3.94 -1.30 -4.85
C ARG A 21 4.16 -2.17 -6.09
N SER A 22 4.23 -3.48 -5.93
CA SER A 22 4.40 -4.39 -7.07
C SER A 22 3.20 -4.32 -8.01
N ALA A 23 1.98 -4.26 -7.48
CA ALA A 23 0.76 -4.03 -8.27
C ALA A 23 0.83 -2.70 -9.02
N LEU A 24 1.19 -1.61 -8.33
CA LEU A 24 1.33 -0.28 -8.91
C LEU A 24 2.34 -0.27 -10.07
N PHE A 25 3.51 -0.89 -9.93
CA PHE A 25 4.53 -0.90 -10.99
C PHE A 25 4.08 -1.69 -12.22
N ASN A 26 3.37 -2.82 -12.03
CA ASN A 26 2.72 -3.54 -13.12
C ASN A 26 1.68 -2.65 -13.82
N TRP A 27 0.82 -2.00 -13.04
CA TRP A 27 -0.23 -1.12 -13.55
C TRP A 27 0.36 0.07 -14.34
N LEU A 28 1.35 0.78 -13.77
CA LEU A 28 2.01 1.90 -14.44
C LEU A 28 2.65 1.47 -15.77
N TYR A 29 3.33 0.33 -15.77
CA TYR A 29 3.96 -0.19 -16.99
C TYR A 29 2.92 -0.54 -18.06
N ALA A 30 1.82 -1.21 -17.66
CA ALA A 30 0.72 -1.50 -18.58
C ALA A 30 0.10 -0.22 -19.16
N ARG A 31 -0.22 0.75 -18.31
CA ARG A 31 -0.85 2.01 -18.78
C ARG A 31 0.09 2.80 -19.67
N LYS A 32 1.38 2.91 -19.36
CA LYS A 32 2.37 3.58 -20.20
C LYS A 32 2.51 2.96 -21.58
N THR A 33 2.51 1.62 -21.65
CA THR A 33 2.74 0.90 -22.91
C THR A 33 1.48 0.64 -23.71
N GLY A 34 0.32 1.08 -23.25
CA GLY A 34 -0.98 0.72 -23.84
C GLY A 34 -1.26 -0.79 -23.78
N GLY A 35 -0.64 -1.46 -22.82
CA GLY A 35 -0.80 -2.89 -22.56
C GLY A 35 -1.93 -3.21 -21.59
N LYS A 36 -1.95 -4.44 -21.06
CA LYS A 36 -2.95 -4.94 -20.13
C LYS A 36 -2.34 -5.27 -18.77
N PHE A 37 -3.04 -4.87 -17.71
CA PHE A 37 -2.78 -5.24 -16.32
C PHE A 37 -3.80 -6.26 -15.86
N LEU A 38 -3.34 -7.45 -15.48
CA LEU A 38 -4.18 -8.59 -15.10
C LEU A 38 -4.04 -8.91 -13.62
N LEU A 39 -5.10 -9.47 -13.03
CA LEU A 39 -5.11 -9.91 -11.63
C LEU A 39 -5.30 -11.42 -11.55
N ARG A 40 -4.39 -12.10 -10.84
CA ARG A 40 -4.48 -13.52 -10.50
C ARG A 40 -4.35 -13.72 -9.00
N ILE A 41 -5.32 -14.36 -8.36
CA ILE A 41 -5.24 -14.75 -6.96
C ILE A 41 -4.60 -16.12 -6.85
N GLU A 42 -3.46 -16.21 -6.16
CA GLU A 42 -2.75 -17.47 -5.94
C GLU A 42 -3.24 -18.14 -4.65
N ASP A 43 -4.41 -18.75 -4.74
CA ASP A 43 -5.21 -19.36 -3.66
C ASP A 43 -4.98 -20.88 -3.52
N THR A 44 -3.87 -21.40 -4.00
CA THR A 44 -3.56 -22.84 -3.96
C THR A 44 -3.36 -23.39 -2.54
N ASP A 45 -3.02 -22.56 -1.57
CA ASP A 45 -2.98 -22.91 -0.15
C ASP A 45 -4.36 -22.66 0.49
N LEU A 46 -5.26 -23.65 0.37
CA LEU A 46 -6.64 -23.56 0.85
C LEU A 46 -6.78 -23.37 2.37
N GLN A 47 -5.73 -23.69 3.16
CA GLN A 47 -5.78 -23.52 4.62
C GLN A 47 -5.53 -22.06 5.05
N ARG A 48 -4.77 -21.29 4.25
CA ARG A 48 -4.42 -19.90 4.55
C ARG A 48 -5.14 -18.89 3.67
N SER A 49 -5.73 -19.33 2.58
CA SER A 49 -6.49 -18.47 1.66
C SER A 49 -7.89 -18.23 2.21
N THR A 50 -8.27 -16.97 2.37
CA THR A 50 -9.60 -16.59 2.86
C THR A 50 -10.27 -15.62 1.90
N GLU A 51 -11.61 -15.67 1.84
CA GLU A 51 -12.40 -14.70 1.07
C GLU A 51 -12.18 -13.26 1.55
N GLU A 52 -12.00 -13.06 2.86
CA GLU A 52 -11.70 -11.76 3.45
C GLU A 52 -10.37 -11.20 2.92
N SER A 53 -9.33 -12.05 2.85
CA SER A 53 -8.03 -11.65 2.30
C SER A 53 -8.12 -11.31 0.81
N THR A 54 -8.88 -12.08 0.03
CA THR A 54 -9.14 -11.78 -1.38
C THR A 54 -9.86 -10.44 -1.54
N ARG A 55 -10.91 -10.22 -0.74
CA ARG A 55 -11.65 -8.94 -0.72
C ARG A 55 -10.72 -7.77 -0.38
N SER A 56 -9.89 -7.91 0.65
CA SER A 56 -8.92 -6.88 1.04
C SER A 56 -7.93 -6.53 -0.07
N ILE A 57 -7.53 -7.50 -0.90
CA ILE A 57 -6.68 -7.25 -2.07
C ILE A 57 -7.43 -6.40 -3.10
N ILE A 58 -8.67 -6.77 -3.44
CA ILE A 58 -9.49 -6.06 -4.42
C ILE A 58 -9.77 -4.64 -3.95
N GLU A 59 -10.29 -4.48 -2.73
CA GLU A 59 -10.56 -3.16 -2.13
C GLU A 59 -9.31 -2.28 -2.06
N GLY A 60 -8.15 -2.88 -1.80
CA GLY A 60 -6.86 -2.16 -1.79
C GLY A 60 -6.45 -1.65 -3.17
N LEU A 61 -6.65 -2.45 -4.23
CA LEU A 61 -6.41 -2.03 -5.61
C LEU A 61 -7.40 -0.94 -6.04
N GLU A 62 -8.68 -1.09 -5.71
CA GLU A 62 -9.73 -0.09 -5.98
C GLU A 62 -9.41 1.23 -5.28
N TRP A 63 -9.03 1.19 -4.00
CA TRP A 63 -8.63 2.38 -3.24
C TRP A 63 -7.45 3.11 -3.86
N LEU A 64 -6.45 2.36 -4.38
CA LEU A 64 -5.32 2.94 -5.10
C LEU A 64 -5.66 3.38 -6.53
N GLY A 65 -6.85 3.05 -7.04
CA GLY A 65 -7.27 3.33 -8.42
C GLY A 65 -6.48 2.52 -9.45
N LEU A 66 -6.19 1.24 -9.13
CA LEU A 66 -5.47 0.29 -9.98
C LEU A 66 -6.46 -0.72 -10.58
N ASP A 67 -7.15 -0.30 -11.62
CA ASP A 67 -8.09 -1.10 -12.39
C ASP A 67 -7.38 -2.17 -13.24
N TYR A 68 -7.88 -3.41 -13.23
CA TYR A 68 -7.40 -4.51 -14.07
C TYR A 68 -8.31 -4.73 -15.28
N ASP A 69 -7.74 -5.28 -16.36
CA ASP A 69 -8.33 -5.19 -17.70
C ASP A 69 -9.10 -6.44 -18.15
N GLU A 70 -9.03 -7.54 -17.43
CA GLU A 70 -9.70 -8.82 -17.77
C GLU A 70 -10.28 -9.46 -16.51
N ASP A 71 -11.05 -10.54 -16.66
CA ASP A 71 -11.64 -11.26 -15.54
C ASP A 71 -10.59 -11.74 -14.54
N LEU A 72 -10.96 -11.72 -13.27
CA LEU A 72 -10.14 -12.22 -12.18
C LEU A 72 -9.88 -13.72 -12.32
N VAL A 73 -8.60 -14.09 -12.29
CA VAL A 73 -8.19 -15.50 -12.35
C VAL A 73 -7.88 -16.04 -10.95
N PHE A 74 -8.46 -17.20 -10.62
CA PHE A 74 -8.11 -17.95 -9.42
C PHE A 74 -7.22 -19.13 -9.80
N GLN A 75 -6.02 -19.20 -9.22
CA GLN A 75 -5.03 -20.23 -9.55
C GLN A 75 -5.52 -21.64 -9.21
N SER A 76 -6.26 -21.81 -8.12
CA SER A 76 -6.84 -23.10 -7.71
C SER A 76 -7.79 -23.69 -8.77
N ALA A 77 -8.52 -22.82 -9.50
CA ALA A 77 -9.43 -23.24 -10.56
C ALA A 77 -8.66 -23.89 -11.75
N ASN A 78 -7.38 -23.52 -11.94
CA ASN A 78 -6.54 -24.02 -13.02
C ASN A 78 -5.77 -25.30 -12.66
N ALA A 79 -5.96 -25.88 -11.47
CA ALA A 79 -5.28 -27.10 -11.04
C ALA A 79 -5.35 -28.27 -12.04
N PRO A 80 -6.47 -28.49 -12.77
CA PRO A 80 -6.51 -29.51 -13.84
C PRO A 80 -5.51 -29.26 -14.97
N ALA A 81 -5.36 -28.00 -15.40
CA ALA A 81 -4.39 -27.64 -16.45
C ALA A 81 -2.94 -27.80 -15.97
N HIS A 82 -2.66 -27.47 -14.70
CA HIS A 82 -1.35 -27.69 -14.09
C HIS A 82 -0.98 -29.19 -14.09
N ARG A 83 -1.92 -30.06 -13.68
CA ARG A 83 -1.71 -31.53 -13.70
C ARG A 83 -1.53 -32.08 -15.13
N ALA A 84 -2.34 -31.56 -16.06
CA ALA A 84 -2.21 -31.99 -17.47
C ALA A 84 -0.82 -31.66 -18.05
N ALA A 85 -0.29 -30.45 -17.71
CA ALA A 85 1.05 -30.05 -18.14
C ALA A 85 2.15 -30.93 -17.52
N ALA A 86 2.07 -31.26 -16.23
CA ALA A 86 3.02 -32.18 -15.61
C ALA A 86 2.97 -33.57 -16.21
N ASN A 87 1.79 -34.11 -16.52
CA ASN A 87 1.62 -35.39 -17.17
C ASN A 87 2.19 -35.37 -18.58
N ARG A 88 1.99 -34.30 -19.36
CA ARG A 88 2.61 -34.13 -20.67
C ARG A 88 4.14 -34.20 -20.57
N LEU A 89 4.75 -33.54 -19.58
CA LEU A 89 6.20 -33.61 -19.37
C LEU A 89 6.68 -35.03 -19.00
N LEU A 90 5.87 -35.79 -18.25
CA LEU A 90 6.14 -37.23 -17.97
C LEU A 90 6.12 -38.08 -19.27
N GLU A 91 5.09 -37.89 -20.10
CA GLU A 91 4.94 -38.62 -21.37
C GLU A 91 6.10 -38.32 -22.35
N GLU A 92 6.53 -37.04 -22.38
CA GLU A 92 7.67 -36.58 -23.19
C GLU A 92 9.03 -36.97 -22.60
N GLY A 93 9.08 -37.64 -21.44
CA GLY A 93 10.33 -38.06 -20.77
C GLY A 93 11.14 -36.90 -20.18
N LYS A 94 10.56 -35.69 -20.14
CA LYS A 94 11.15 -34.48 -19.52
C LYS A 94 10.94 -34.41 -18.00
N ALA A 95 10.06 -35.24 -17.47
CA ALA A 95 9.81 -35.42 -16.05
C ALA A 95 9.85 -36.91 -15.68
N TYR A 96 9.89 -37.19 -14.39
CA TYR A 96 9.88 -38.57 -13.88
C TYR A 96 9.05 -38.65 -12.59
N ARG A 97 8.62 -39.89 -12.24
CA ARG A 97 7.95 -40.18 -10.99
C ARG A 97 8.98 -40.52 -9.92
N ASP A 98 8.94 -39.74 -8.83
CA ASP A 98 9.77 -39.97 -7.65
C ASP A 98 8.94 -40.72 -6.60
N PHE A 99 9.26 -42.02 -6.41
CA PHE A 99 8.60 -42.92 -5.45
C PHE A 99 9.25 -42.86 -4.05
N THR A 100 10.17 -41.93 -3.78
CA THR A 100 10.71 -41.75 -2.43
C THR A 100 9.57 -41.52 -1.43
N PRO A 101 9.55 -42.22 -0.28
CA PRO A 101 8.51 -42.02 0.73
C PRO A 101 8.44 -40.55 1.18
N LYS A 102 7.20 -40.06 1.44
CA LYS A 102 6.94 -38.65 1.79
C LYS A 102 7.76 -38.18 3.00
N GLU A 103 7.95 -39.06 3.99
CA GLU A 103 8.70 -38.80 5.21
C GLU A 103 10.20 -38.55 4.96
N GLN A 104 10.72 -39.01 3.84
CA GLN A 104 12.11 -38.85 3.42
C GLN A 104 12.32 -37.70 2.43
N ARG A 105 11.23 -37.02 2.03
CA ARG A 105 11.28 -35.88 1.10
C ARG A 105 11.32 -34.57 1.90
N ALA A 106 12.47 -33.95 1.99
CA ALA A 106 12.65 -32.68 2.67
C ALA A 106 11.79 -31.55 2.05
N ASP A 107 11.55 -31.59 0.74
CA ASP A 107 10.82 -30.59 -0.03
C ASP A 107 9.28 -30.67 0.07
N GLU A 108 8.72 -31.80 0.54
CA GLU A 108 7.29 -31.92 0.85
C GLU A 108 6.96 -31.61 2.31
N SER A 109 7.94 -31.61 3.21
CA SER A 109 7.76 -31.42 4.66
C SER A 109 7.81 -29.98 5.11
N VAL A 110 8.25 -29.04 4.26
CA VAL A 110 8.42 -27.63 4.63
C VAL A 110 7.07 -26.93 4.66
N LYS A 111 6.58 -26.70 5.87
CA LYS A 111 5.49 -25.76 6.14
C LYS A 111 6.00 -24.33 5.97
N GLU A 112 5.19 -23.56 5.21
CA GLU A 112 5.00 -22.14 5.46
C GLU A 112 6.09 -21.14 5.07
N ASP A 113 5.68 -20.22 4.27
CA ASP A 113 6.32 -18.98 3.80
C ASP A 113 7.19 -19.14 2.55
N ILE A 114 6.71 -18.52 1.44
CA ILE A 114 7.41 -18.47 0.15
C ILE A 114 8.84 -17.94 0.31
N SER A 115 9.08 -17.04 1.27
CA SER A 115 10.41 -16.49 1.57
C SER A 115 11.30 -17.45 2.38
N GLU A 116 10.72 -18.30 3.21
CA GLU A 116 11.46 -19.37 3.92
C GLU A 116 11.68 -20.58 3.00
N ARG A 117 10.72 -20.88 2.12
CA ARG A 117 10.88 -21.90 1.06
C ARG A 117 12.03 -21.57 0.12
N ALA A 118 12.18 -20.32 -0.31
CA ALA A 118 13.32 -19.90 -1.14
C ALA A 118 14.66 -20.02 -0.41
N ARG A 119 14.69 -19.83 0.93
CA ARG A 119 15.89 -19.99 1.75
C ARG A 119 16.20 -21.44 2.11
N ALA A 120 15.18 -22.26 2.38
CA ALA A 120 15.36 -23.68 2.67
C ALA A 120 15.85 -24.44 1.45
N GLN A 121 15.32 -24.15 0.28
CA GLN A 121 15.77 -24.70 -1.02
C GLN A 121 17.20 -24.28 -1.41
N SER A 122 17.74 -23.20 -0.82
CA SER A 122 19.12 -22.75 -1.06
C SER A 122 20.16 -23.35 -0.10
N LYS A 123 19.74 -24.06 0.94
CA LYS A 123 20.65 -24.56 1.99
C LYS A 123 20.93 -26.05 1.98
N GLU A 124 20.16 -26.87 1.27
CA GLU A 124 20.36 -28.30 1.21
C GLU A 124 20.76 -28.74 -0.20
N GLY A 125 22.03 -28.65 -0.50
CA GLY A 125 22.66 -29.31 -1.63
C GLY A 125 22.76 -30.81 -1.42
N THR A 126 21.67 -31.53 -1.19
CA THR A 126 21.59 -32.94 -1.47
C THR A 126 21.51 -33.07 -2.98
N ASP A 127 22.51 -33.69 -3.58
CA ASP A 127 22.54 -33.99 -5.03
C ASP A 127 21.34 -34.89 -5.39
N GLN A 128 20.18 -34.26 -5.63
CA GLN A 128 18.92 -34.95 -5.97
C GLN A 128 19.02 -35.69 -7.33
N ARG A 129 20.11 -35.53 -8.07
CA ARG A 129 20.42 -36.30 -9.26
C ARG A 129 20.80 -37.74 -8.92
N SER A 130 21.16 -38.02 -7.68
CA SER A 130 21.28 -39.37 -7.14
C SER A 130 19.93 -40.03 -6.83
N ASN A 131 18.79 -39.37 -7.16
CA ASN A 131 17.48 -39.96 -6.95
C ASN A 131 17.35 -41.24 -7.78
N PRO A 132 17.17 -42.42 -7.15
CA PRO A 132 17.21 -43.71 -7.82
C PRO A 132 16.06 -43.90 -8.86
N TYR A 133 15.05 -43.07 -8.79
CA TYR A 133 13.88 -43.12 -9.67
C TYR A 133 14.01 -42.22 -10.90
N ARG A 134 15.07 -41.39 -10.95
CA ARG A 134 15.26 -40.41 -12.03
C ARG A 134 15.39 -41.08 -13.39
N ASP A 135 16.08 -42.18 -13.43
CA ASP A 135 16.36 -42.94 -14.65
C ASP A 135 15.70 -44.35 -14.65
N LEU A 136 14.63 -44.48 -13.81
CA LEU A 136 13.83 -45.69 -13.78
C LEU A 136 13.18 -45.93 -15.19
N PRO A 137 13.27 -47.16 -15.75
CA PRO A 137 12.60 -47.48 -17.02
C PRO A 137 11.11 -47.12 -16.96
N LYS A 138 10.59 -46.59 -18.08
CA LYS A 138 9.20 -46.11 -18.17
C LYS A 138 8.20 -47.20 -17.80
N GLU A 139 8.41 -48.44 -18.29
CA GLU A 139 7.54 -49.59 -18.04
C GLU A 139 7.46 -49.92 -16.53
N GLU A 140 8.60 -49.85 -15.84
CA GLU A 140 8.66 -50.09 -14.40
C GLU A 140 7.99 -48.95 -13.62
N SER A 141 8.26 -47.70 -14.03
CA SER A 141 7.60 -46.50 -13.45
C SER A 141 6.07 -46.57 -13.61
N ASP A 142 5.59 -46.94 -14.80
CA ASP A 142 4.16 -47.07 -15.08
C ASP A 142 3.53 -48.24 -14.28
N ARG A 143 4.26 -49.37 -14.16
CA ARG A 143 3.83 -50.55 -13.36
C ARG A 143 3.63 -50.18 -11.88
N ARG A 144 4.60 -49.46 -11.29
CA ARG A 144 4.53 -49.02 -9.88
C ARG A 144 3.39 -48.03 -9.66
N ALA A 145 3.23 -47.06 -10.56
CA ALA A 145 2.13 -46.09 -10.48
C ALA A 145 0.75 -46.79 -10.63
N ALA A 146 0.63 -47.76 -11.55
CA ALA A 146 -0.60 -48.58 -11.73
C ALA A 146 -0.89 -49.47 -10.51
N ALA A 147 0.13 -49.89 -9.76
CA ALA A 147 -0.01 -50.58 -8.48
C ALA A 147 -0.46 -49.69 -7.31
N GLY A 148 -0.65 -48.37 -7.55
CA GLY A 148 -1.08 -47.41 -6.56
C GLY A 148 0.02 -46.89 -5.63
N GLU A 149 1.30 -47.10 -5.99
CA GLU A 149 2.43 -46.59 -5.20
C GLU A 149 2.47 -45.07 -5.29
N PRO A 150 2.47 -44.33 -4.14
CA PRO A 150 2.48 -42.86 -4.12
C PRO A 150 3.79 -42.32 -4.74
N PHE A 151 3.67 -41.29 -5.58
CA PHE A 151 4.83 -40.64 -6.20
C PHE A 151 4.62 -39.12 -6.33
N ALA A 152 5.73 -38.38 -6.30
CA ALA A 152 5.77 -37.01 -6.77
C ALA A 152 6.20 -36.97 -8.24
N VAL A 153 5.89 -35.89 -8.96
CA VAL A 153 6.38 -35.68 -10.33
C VAL A 153 7.46 -34.62 -10.28
N ARG A 154 8.64 -34.94 -10.82
CA ARG A 154 9.79 -34.01 -10.89
C ARG A 154 10.21 -33.75 -12.34
N LEU A 155 10.57 -32.47 -12.60
CA LEU A 155 11.23 -32.08 -13.84
C LEU A 155 12.65 -32.67 -13.86
N LYS A 156 13.09 -33.26 -14.97
CA LYS A 156 14.47 -33.66 -15.19
C LYS A 156 15.30 -32.46 -15.63
N VAL A 157 16.10 -31.90 -14.73
CA VAL A 157 17.05 -30.84 -15.08
C VAL A 157 18.33 -31.41 -15.61
N SER A 158 18.75 -31.01 -16.84
CA SER A 158 20.07 -31.45 -17.37
C SER A 158 21.18 -31.00 -16.42
N PRO A 159 22.15 -31.87 -16.10
CA PRO A 159 23.32 -31.47 -15.33
C PRO A 159 24.23 -30.49 -16.06
N GLU A 160 24.17 -30.51 -17.38
CA GLU A 160 24.97 -29.66 -18.26
C GLU A 160 24.17 -28.44 -18.73
N GLY A 161 24.88 -27.33 -18.92
CA GLY A 161 24.27 -26.08 -19.37
C GLY A 161 24.07 -25.04 -18.28
N GLN A 162 23.43 -23.97 -18.64
CA GLN A 162 23.15 -22.85 -17.75
C GLN A 162 21.90 -22.10 -18.19
N THR A 163 21.15 -21.61 -17.25
CA THR A 163 20.04 -20.69 -17.49
C THR A 163 20.54 -19.26 -17.51
N LYS A 164 20.22 -18.51 -18.56
CA LYS A 164 20.56 -17.07 -18.70
C LYS A 164 19.33 -16.24 -19.01
N PHE A 165 19.27 -15.06 -18.42
CA PHE A 165 18.28 -14.04 -18.79
C PHE A 165 18.78 -12.64 -18.42
N ASP A 166 18.29 -11.62 -19.13
CA ASP A 166 18.52 -10.22 -18.80
C ASP A 166 17.36 -9.70 -17.97
N ASP A 167 17.61 -9.49 -16.67
CA ASP A 167 16.65 -8.80 -15.82
C ASP A 167 16.69 -7.30 -16.09
N ILE A 168 15.54 -6.69 -16.34
CA ILE A 168 15.45 -5.26 -16.72
C ILE A 168 16.05 -4.35 -15.62
N VAL A 169 15.95 -4.75 -14.34
CA VAL A 169 16.47 -3.96 -13.21
C VAL A 169 17.89 -4.39 -12.83
N TYR A 170 18.12 -5.69 -12.67
CA TYR A 170 19.40 -6.22 -12.15
C TYR A 170 20.43 -6.54 -13.24
N GLY A 171 20.02 -6.53 -14.53
CA GLY A 171 20.90 -6.87 -15.65
C GLY A 171 21.09 -8.38 -15.81
N PRO A 172 22.17 -8.83 -16.49
CA PRO A 172 22.41 -10.22 -16.81
C PRO A 172 22.44 -11.12 -15.57
N GLN A 173 21.67 -12.21 -15.62
CA GLN A 173 21.59 -13.24 -14.59
C GLN A 173 21.97 -14.57 -15.21
N GLU A 174 22.80 -15.34 -14.52
CA GLU A 174 23.29 -16.63 -14.97
C GLU A 174 23.34 -17.62 -13.82
N ARG A 175 22.93 -18.87 -14.07
CA ARG A 175 23.03 -19.95 -13.10
C ARG A 175 23.31 -21.29 -13.79
N SER A 176 24.31 -22.02 -13.30
CA SER A 176 24.59 -23.38 -13.80
C SER A 176 23.41 -24.31 -13.48
N HIS A 177 23.05 -25.17 -14.43
CA HIS A 177 22.07 -26.21 -14.18
C HIS A 177 22.53 -27.17 -13.07
N SER A 178 23.86 -27.29 -12.87
CA SER A 178 24.43 -28.08 -11.78
C SER A 178 24.02 -27.58 -10.38
N GLU A 179 23.56 -26.35 -10.25
CA GLU A 179 23.10 -25.74 -9.01
C GLU A 179 21.57 -25.75 -8.85
N ILE A 180 20.86 -26.33 -9.83
CA ILE A 180 19.40 -26.39 -9.83
C ILE A 180 18.97 -27.84 -9.64
N GLU A 181 18.18 -28.10 -8.61
CA GLU A 181 17.61 -29.41 -8.35
C GLU A 181 16.53 -29.80 -9.36
N ASP A 182 16.25 -31.11 -9.47
CA ASP A 182 15.05 -31.60 -10.16
C ASP A 182 13.80 -31.13 -9.47
N LEU A 183 13.08 -30.17 -10.08
CA LEU A 183 11.97 -29.47 -9.45
C LEU A 183 10.77 -30.39 -9.23
N VAL A 184 10.19 -30.39 -8.04
CA VAL A 184 8.88 -31.01 -7.83
C VAL A 184 7.81 -30.18 -8.55
N LEU A 185 7.08 -30.83 -9.45
CA LEU A 185 5.96 -30.25 -10.20
C LEU A 185 4.62 -30.56 -9.54
N LEU A 186 4.42 -31.85 -9.19
CA LEU A 186 3.27 -32.31 -8.43
C LEU A 186 3.72 -33.07 -7.19
N ARG A 187 3.06 -32.82 -6.08
CA ARG A 187 3.21 -33.59 -4.86
C ARG A 187 2.59 -34.98 -5.01
N SER A 188 2.86 -35.89 -4.07
CA SER A 188 2.31 -37.24 -4.06
C SER A 188 0.78 -37.30 -3.93
N ASP A 189 0.12 -36.24 -3.45
CA ASP A 189 -1.32 -36.06 -3.44
C ASP A 189 -1.88 -35.47 -4.74
N GLY A 190 -1.02 -35.25 -5.75
CA GLY A 190 -1.39 -34.63 -7.03
C GLY A 190 -1.54 -33.11 -7.00
N HIS A 191 -1.16 -32.46 -5.89
CA HIS A 191 -1.23 -31.00 -5.77
C HIS A 191 -0.06 -30.33 -6.54
N PRO A 192 -0.37 -29.37 -7.43
CA PRO A 192 0.67 -28.67 -8.20
C PRO A 192 1.44 -27.69 -7.30
N LEU A 193 2.76 -27.59 -7.53
CA LEU A 193 3.61 -26.67 -6.79
C LEU A 193 3.80 -25.33 -7.51
N TYR A 194 4.18 -24.31 -6.73
CA TYR A 194 4.25 -22.92 -7.12
C TYR A 194 4.89 -22.65 -8.50
N ASN A 195 6.10 -23.18 -8.75
CA ASN A 195 6.81 -22.87 -10.00
C ASN A 195 6.05 -23.38 -11.23
N LEU A 196 5.45 -24.59 -11.18
CA LEU A 196 4.64 -25.11 -12.25
C LEU A 196 3.37 -24.27 -12.45
N SER A 197 2.62 -24.03 -11.38
CA SER A 197 1.35 -23.30 -11.44
C SER A 197 1.51 -21.91 -12.03
N VAL A 198 2.51 -21.15 -11.55
CA VAL A 198 2.80 -19.80 -12.07
C VAL A 198 3.14 -19.81 -13.55
N VAL A 199 3.98 -20.74 -14.01
CA VAL A 199 4.38 -20.81 -15.42
C VAL A 199 3.20 -21.17 -16.32
N ILE A 200 2.39 -22.16 -15.93
CA ILE A 200 1.22 -22.57 -16.73
C ILE A 200 0.20 -21.43 -16.82
N ASP A 201 -0.07 -20.75 -15.70
CA ASP A 201 -1.01 -19.61 -15.69
C ASP A 201 -0.46 -18.43 -16.49
N ASP A 202 0.82 -18.09 -16.35
CA ASP A 202 1.44 -17.01 -17.12
C ASP A 202 1.40 -17.29 -18.64
N ILE A 203 1.57 -18.56 -19.05
CA ILE A 203 1.40 -18.99 -20.46
C ILE A 203 -0.05 -18.82 -20.90
N ALA A 204 -1.00 -19.33 -20.10
CA ALA A 204 -2.44 -19.26 -20.43
C ALA A 204 -2.95 -17.81 -20.51
N MET A 205 -2.46 -16.93 -19.64
CA MET A 205 -2.77 -15.49 -19.61
C MET A 205 -1.98 -14.69 -20.65
N GLY A 206 -1.04 -15.31 -21.39
CA GLY A 206 -0.20 -14.65 -22.39
C GLY A 206 0.70 -13.56 -21.80
N ILE A 207 1.22 -13.75 -20.60
CA ILE A 207 2.08 -12.79 -19.91
C ILE A 207 3.39 -12.57 -20.68
N THR A 208 3.69 -11.31 -20.96
CA THR A 208 4.89 -10.90 -21.69
C THR A 208 6.01 -10.38 -20.79
N HIS A 209 5.63 -9.82 -19.65
CA HIS A 209 6.56 -9.27 -18.66
C HIS A 209 6.15 -9.69 -17.25
N VAL A 210 7.10 -10.22 -16.49
CA VAL A 210 6.94 -10.63 -15.10
C VAL A 210 7.65 -9.60 -14.21
N ILE A 211 6.86 -8.70 -13.60
CA ILE A 211 7.35 -7.66 -12.68
C ILE A 211 6.98 -8.08 -11.26
N ARG A 212 7.98 -8.36 -10.39
CA ARG A 212 7.76 -8.91 -9.04
C ARG A 212 8.93 -8.63 -8.09
N GLY A 213 8.81 -8.96 -6.82
CA GLY A 213 9.89 -8.79 -5.83
C GLY A 213 11.15 -9.59 -6.15
N GLN A 214 12.32 -9.06 -5.81
CA GLN A 214 13.63 -9.69 -6.03
C GLN A 214 13.83 -11.00 -5.27
N ASP A 215 13.02 -11.27 -4.25
CA ASP A 215 13.03 -12.53 -3.52
C ASP A 215 12.63 -13.74 -4.40
N HIS A 216 12.08 -13.48 -5.60
CA HIS A 216 11.80 -14.49 -6.62
C HIS A 216 12.88 -14.65 -7.69
N LEU A 217 14.01 -13.94 -7.58
CA LEU A 217 15.06 -13.95 -8.62
C LEU A 217 15.60 -15.39 -8.87
N THR A 218 15.82 -16.15 -7.79
CA THR A 218 16.26 -17.57 -7.90
C THR A 218 15.18 -18.47 -8.49
N ASN A 219 13.89 -18.17 -8.29
CA ASN A 219 12.80 -18.92 -8.89
C ASN A 219 12.73 -18.73 -10.41
N THR A 220 13.20 -17.59 -10.91
CA THR A 220 13.19 -17.29 -12.35
C THR A 220 13.99 -18.32 -13.15
N HIS A 221 15.17 -18.74 -12.68
CA HIS A 221 15.95 -19.78 -13.33
C HIS A 221 15.16 -21.10 -13.43
N LYS A 222 14.47 -21.48 -12.35
CA LYS A 222 13.63 -22.68 -12.32
C LYS A 222 12.44 -22.59 -13.29
N GLN A 223 11.82 -21.42 -13.34
CA GLN A 223 10.68 -21.16 -14.23
C GLN A 223 11.08 -21.11 -15.70
N ILE A 224 12.26 -20.58 -16.04
CA ILE A 224 12.79 -20.61 -17.41
C ILE A 224 12.91 -22.05 -17.90
N LEU A 225 13.47 -22.96 -17.07
CA LEU A 225 13.56 -24.40 -17.44
C LEU A 225 12.18 -25.00 -17.68
N LEU A 226 11.15 -24.57 -16.99
CA LEU A 226 9.76 -25.00 -17.22
C LEU A 226 9.20 -24.45 -18.54
N TYR A 227 9.42 -23.15 -18.83
CA TYR A 227 9.02 -22.57 -20.13
C TYR A 227 9.67 -23.33 -21.30
N GLU A 228 10.96 -23.60 -21.19
CA GLU A 228 11.72 -24.34 -22.21
C GLU A 228 11.21 -25.78 -22.35
N ALA A 229 11.02 -26.49 -21.24
CA ALA A 229 10.50 -27.86 -21.25
C ALA A 229 9.10 -27.94 -21.88
N LEU A 230 8.25 -26.93 -21.66
CA LEU A 230 6.92 -26.82 -22.22
C LEU A 230 6.90 -26.29 -23.65
N GLY A 231 8.04 -25.84 -24.21
CA GLY A 231 8.15 -25.25 -25.55
C GLY A 231 7.45 -23.89 -25.65
N ALA A 232 7.34 -23.14 -24.52
CA ALA A 232 6.68 -21.87 -24.46
C ALA A 232 7.67 -20.69 -24.51
N THR A 233 7.19 -19.53 -24.94
CA THR A 233 8.00 -18.30 -24.95
C THR A 233 8.28 -17.83 -23.53
N VAL A 234 9.56 -17.62 -23.20
CA VAL A 234 9.97 -17.05 -21.91
C VAL A 234 9.63 -15.56 -21.88
N PRO A 235 8.91 -15.07 -20.86
CA PRO A 235 8.62 -13.64 -20.71
C PRO A 235 9.89 -12.85 -20.33
N ARG A 236 9.83 -11.53 -20.46
CA ARG A 236 10.84 -10.64 -19.90
C ARG A 236 10.65 -10.51 -18.40
N PHE A 237 11.73 -10.31 -17.64
CA PHE A 237 11.68 -10.21 -16.19
C PHE A 237 12.17 -8.84 -15.70
N ALA A 238 11.52 -8.34 -14.65
CA ALA A 238 11.95 -7.18 -13.88
C ALA A 238 11.75 -7.46 -12.39
N HIS A 239 12.84 -7.62 -11.65
CA HIS A 239 12.76 -7.87 -10.22
C HIS A 239 12.92 -6.56 -9.43
N LEU A 240 11.99 -6.32 -8.51
CA LEU A 240 11.90 -5.10 -7.73
C LEU A 240 12.71 -5.23 -6.44
N PRO A 241 13.46 -4.18 -6.01
CA PRO A 241 14.16 -4.19 -4.73
C PRO A 241 13.18 -4.33 -3.58
N LEU A 242 13.65 -4.86 -2.46
CA LEU A 242 12.82 -5.02 -1.25
C LEU A 242 12.53 -3.66 -0.61
N ILE A 243 11.43 -3.62 0.13
CA ILE A 243 11.19 -2.56 1.11
C ILE A 243 11.63 -3.10 2.47
N LEU A 244 12.55 -2.40 3.12
CA LEU A 244 13.13 -2.75 4.39
C LEU A 244 12.60 -1.84 5.51
N ALA A 245 12.54 -2.35 6.72
CA ALA A 245 12.28 -1.57 7.93
C ALA A 245 13.52 -0.72 8.30
N PRO A 246 13.41 0.23 9.25
CA PRO A 246 14.51 1.10 9.66
C PRO A 246 15.76 0.32 10.11
N ASN A 247 15.59 -0.85 10.71
CA ASN A 247 16.67 -1.76 11.13
C ASN A 247 17.28 -2.59 9.97
N LYS A 248 16.93 -2.25 8.71
CA LYS A 248 17.31 -2.95 7.48
C LYS A 248 16.83 -4.41 7.40
N GLY A 249 15.93 -4.83 8.28
CA GLY A 249 15.26 -6.11 8.17
C GLY A 249 14.14 -6.07 7.11
N LYS A 250 13.76 -7.24 6.54
CA LYS A 250 12.62 -7.32 5.62
C LYS A 250 11.35 -6.85 6.33
N LEU A 251 10.65 -5.90 5.72
CA LEU A 251 9.38 -5.40 6.20
C LEU A 251 8.33 -6.53 6.17
N SER A 252 7.68 -6.80 7.30
CA SER A 252 6.69 -7.89 7.41
C SER A 252 5.63 -7.60 8.46
N LYS A 253 4.39 -8.00 8.21
CA LYS A 253 3.25 -7.83 9.11
C LYS A 253 3.49 -8.45 10.50
N ARG A 254 4.10 -9.64 10.55
CA ARG A 254 4.38 -10.36 11.79
C ARG A 254 5.29 -9.59 12.75
N LYS A 255 6.24 -8.80 12.20
CA LYS A 255 7.23 -8.06 13.00
C LYS A 255 6.84 -6.61 13.24
N HIS A 256 6.15 -5.98 12.29
CA HIS A 256 5.93 -4.53 12.28
C HIS A 256 4.44 -4.15 12.34
N GLY A 257 3.54 -5.15 12.50
CA GLY A 257 2.12 -4.91 12.75
C GLY A 257 1.40 -4.23 11.59
N GLU A 258 0.51 -3.30 11.93
CA GLU A 258 -0.42 -2.67 11.00
C GLU A 258 0.24 -1.68 10.04
N VAL A 259 1.40 -1.11 10.38
CA VAL A 259 2.09 -0.12 9.55
C VAL A 259 2.43 -0.61 8.13
N VAL A 260 2.48 -1.92 7.94
CA VAL A 260 2.73 -2.55 6.64
C VAL A 260 1.47 -2.84 5.84
N SER A 261 0.28 -2.68 6.43
CA SER A 261 -1.00 -2.94 5.79
C SER A 261 -1.51 -1.70 5.05
N LEU A 262 -1.94 -1.89 3.81
CA LEU A 262 -2.54 -0.81 3.01
C LEU A 262 -3.79 -0.22 3.67
N THR A 263 -4.61 -1.07 4.28
CA THR A 263 -5.86 -0.66 4.95
C THR A 263 -5.60 0.34 6.07
N THR A 264 -4.48 0.23 6.77
CA THR A 264 -4.09 1.18 7.83
C THR A 264 -4.00 2.62 7.30
N TYR A 265 -3.46 2.82 6.10
CA TYR A 265 -3.34 4.15 5.50
C TYR A 265 -4.69 4.71 5.09
N ARG A 266 -5.53 3.90 4.45
CA ARG A 266 -6.92 4.25 4.14
C ARG A 266 -7.66 4.68 5.41
N ASP A 267 -7.62 3.85 6.43
CA ASP A 267 -8.38 4.04 7.66
C ASP A 267 -7.86 5.21 8.52
N ARG A 268 -6.57 5.56 8.37
CA ARG A 268 -5.95 6.75 8.97
C ARG A 268 -6.05 8.01 8.11
N GLY A 269 -6.84 7.97 7.02
CA GLY A 269 -7.21 9.14 6.24
C GLY A 269 -6.16 9.61 5.25
N PHE A 270 -5.33 8.70 4.72
CA PHE A 270 -4.49 9.01 3.57
C PHE A 270 -5.34 9.17 2.31
N VAL A 271 -4.96 10.13 1.48
CA VAL A 271 -5.55 10.33 0.16
C VAL A 271 -4.95 9.28 -0.80
N PRO A 272 -5.79 8.55 -1.57
CA PRO A 272 -5.30 7.49 -2.47
C PRO A 272 -4.21 7.96 -3.44
N ALA A 273 -4.37 9.15 -4.02
CA ALA A 273 -3.40 9.74 -4.95
C ALA A 273 -2.03 9.97 -4.29
N ALA A 274 -2.01 10.48 -3.06
CA ALA A 274 -0.78 10.70 -2.29
C ALA A 274 -0.07 9.38 -1.98
N PHE A 275 -0.82 8.39 -1.53
CA PHE A 275 -0.23 7.11 -1.16
C PHE A 275 0.27 6.33 -2.37
N ARG A 276 -0.43 6.40 -3.51
CA ARG A 276 0.02 5.86 -4.80
C ARG A 276 1.34 6.49 -5.23
N ASN A 277 1.46 7.82 -5.16
CA ASN A 277 2.70 8.53 -5.48
C ASN A 277 3.83 8.14 -4.53
N PHE A 278 3.58 8.08 -3.23
CA PHE A 278 4.55 7.64 -2.25
C PHE A 278 5.07 6.23 -2.53
N LEU A 279 4.19 5.27 -2.83
CA LEU A 279 4.55 3.91 -3.19
C LEU A 279 5.44 3.86 -4.45
N ALA A 280 5.16 4.72 -5.44
CA ALA A 280 5.97 4.79 -6.66
C ALA A 280 7.41 5.18 -6.36
N LEU A 281 7.64 6.13 -5.43
CA LEU A 281 8.98 6.58 -5.05
C LEU A 281 9.76 5.56 -4.18
N LEU A 282 9.14 4.48 -3.74
CA LEU A 282 9.82 3.40 -3.03
C LEU A 282 10.55 2.47 -4.02
N GLY A 283 11.65 2.94 -4.56
CA GLY A 283 12.54 2.19 -5.43
C GLY A 283 12.51 2.61 -6.91
N TRP A 284 11.71 3.63 -7.27
CA TRP A 284 11.77 4.29 -8.57
C TRP A 284 12.01 5.79 -8.37
N ALA A 285 12.78 6.41 -9.24
CA ALA A 285 13.07 7.84 -9.22
C ALA A 285 12.52 8.49 -10.50
N PRO A 286 11.66 9.52 -10.38
CA PRO A 286 11.18 10.28 -11.52
C PRO A 286 12.28 11.16 -12.11
N PRO A 287 12.14 11.59 -13.37
CA PRO A 287 13.03 12.59 -13.96
C PRO A 287 13.07 13.87 -13.11
N GLU A 288 14.22 14.53 -13.13
CA GLU A 288 14.46 15.83 -12.47
C GLU A 288 14.18 15.86 -10.95
N GLY A 289 13.96 14.68 -10.32
CA GLY A 289 13.72 14.58 -8.89
C GLY A 289 12.36 15.13 -8.43
N LYS A 290 11.38 15.27 -9.31
CA LYS A 290 10.02 15.70 -8.97
C LYS A 290 9.35 14.69 -8.06
N GLU A 291 8.95 15.10 -6.85
CA GLU A 291 8.41 14.17 -5.84
C GLU A 291 6.87 14.08 -5.85
N VAL A 292 6.18 15.17 -6.15
CA VAL A 292 4.70 15.20 -6.23
C VAL A 292 4.29 15.11 -7.69
N LEU A 293 3.62 14.01 -8.05
CA LEU A 293 3.30 13.64 -9.42
C LEU A 293 1.82 13.31 -9.56
N SER A 294 1.15 13.86 -10.56
CA SER A 294 -0.21 13.43 -10.90
C SER A 294 -0.24 11.96 -11.35
N LYS A 295 -1.43 11.39 -11.46
CA LYS A 295 -1.60 10.01 -11.99
C LYS A 295 -1.08 9.90 -13.41
N GLU A 296 -1.33 10.91 -14.23
CA GLU A 296 -0.90 11.02 -15.63
C GLU A 296 0.61 11.13 -15.72
N GLU A 297 1.24 11.96 -14.88
CA GLU A 297 2.69 12.10 -14.81
C GLU A 297 3.38 10.82 -14.31
N LEU A 298 2.78 10.11 -13.34
CA LEU A 298 3.28 8.80 -12.93
C LEU A 298 3.29 7.82 -14.09
N VAL A 299 2.23 7.76 -14.91
CA VAL A 299 2.17 6.91 -16.09
C VAL A 299 3.16 7.37 -17.15
N GLU A 300 3.26 8.68 -17.40
CA GLU A 300 4.15 9.24 -18.42
C GLU A 300 5.63 8.98 -18.11
N TYR A 301 6.05 9.19 -16.86
CA TYR A 301 7.48 9.13 -16.51
C TYR A 301 7.94 7.74 -16.11
N PHE A 302 7.03 6.86 -15.67
CA PHE A 302 7.43 5.54 -15.19
C PHE A 302 8.17 4.74 -16.25
N SER A 303 9.26 4.08 -15.85
CA SER A 303 9.96 3.09 -16.66
C SER A 303 10.55 2.00 -15.78
N LEU A 304 10.66 0.78 -16.30
CA LEU A 304 11.29 -0.32 -15.58
C LEU A 304 12.80 -0.09 -15.40
N GLU A 305 13.43 0.56 -16.38
CA GLU A 305 14.85 0.92 -16.37
C GLU A 305 15.17 2.01 -15.32
N GLY A 306 14.18 2.82 -14.94
CA GLY A 306 14.29 3.83 -13.88
C GLY A 306 14.19 3.26 -12.46
N ILE A 307 13.93 1.96 -12.32
CA ILE A 307 13.88 1.30 -11.02
C ILE A 307 15.30 1.11 -10.48
N GLY A 308 15.56 1.62 -9.28
CA GLY A 308 16.86 1.46 -8.61
C GLY A 308 17.07 0.02 -8.13
N ARG A 309 18.37 -0.40 -8.05
CA ARG A 309 18.74 -1.73 -7.55
C ARG A 309 18.82 -1.80 -6.02
N ALA A 310 18.91 -0.66 -5.35
CA ALA A 310 19.02 -0.58 -3.91
C ALA A 310 17.66 -0.78 -3.23
N ASN A 311 17.66 -1.51 -2.12
CA ASN A 311 16.45 -1.67 -1.31
C ASN A 311 15.99 -0.33 -0.75
N ALA A 312 14.69 -0.06 -0.81
CA ALA A 312 14.09 1.11 -0.21
C ALA A 312 13.94 0.92 1.31
N ILE A 313 14.21 1.97 2.08
CA ILE A 313 13.98 1.95 3.53
C ILE A 313 12.67 2.69 3.80
N PHE A 314 11.78 2.03 4.50
CA PHE A 314 10.53 2.58 4.99
C PHE A 314 10.72 2.97 6.46
N ASN A 315 10.78 4.29 6.72
CA ASN A 315 11.12 4.82 8.03
C ASN A 315 9.86 5.02 8.89
N PHE A 316 9.83 4.41 10.06
CA PHE A 316 8.79 4.59 11.07
C PHE A 316 9.38 4.32 12.47
N GLN A 317 8.69 4.78 13.52
CA GLN A 317 9.05 4.52 14.90
C GLN A 317 7.87 3.86 15.61
N GLU A 318 8.01 2.59 15.99
CA GLU A 318 6.92 1.76 16.55
C GLU A 318 6.27 2.36 17.81
N ASN A 319 7.03 3.13 18.60
CA ASN A 319 6.57 3.67 19.88
C ASN A 319 6.31 5.18 19.84
N ASP A 320 6.33 5.82 18.67
CA ASP A 320 6.03 7.24 18.52
C ASP A 320 4.74 7.42 17.70
N PRO A 321 3.62 7.85 18.35
CA PRO A 321 2.36 8.08 17.64
C PRO A 321 2.44 9.12 16.52
N ARG A 322 3.45 10.01 16.56
CA ARG A 322 3.67 11.03 15.51
C ARG A 322 4.47 10.50 14.34
N ARG A 323 5.28 9.46 14.56
CA ARG A 323 6.16 8.82 13.57
C ARG A 323 5.79 7.36 13.32
N TRP A 324 4.49 7.07 13.42
CA TRP A 324 3.95 5.72 13.22
C TRP A 324 4.13 5.22 11.77
N THR A 325 4.40 6.12 10.82
CA THR A 325 4.70 5.82 9.42
C THR A 325 5.88 6.65 8.94
N ASP A 326 6.25 6.51 7.68
CA ASP A 326 7.32 7.28 7.04
C ASP A 326 6.97 8.77 7.00
N ASP A 327 7.89 9.61 7.48
CA ASP A 327 7.72 11.07 7.51
C ASP A 327 7.46 11.64 6.11
N LYS A 328 8.05 11.04 5.05
CA LYS A 328 7.80 11.42 3.66
C LYS A 328 6.39 11.06 3.21
N ALA A 329 5.83 9.95 3.69
CA ALA A 329 4.44 9.58 3.39
C ALA A 329 3.48 10.61 3.98
N LEU A 330 3.67 11.01 5.24
CA LEU A 330 2.85 12.05 5.88
C LEU A 330 2.98 13.39 5.19
N TRP A 331 4.22 13.82 4.91
CA TRP A 331 4.47 15.06 4.18
C TRP A 331 3.78 15.07 2.82
N MET A 332 3.92 13.99 2.06
CA MET A 332 3.30 13.87 0.73
C MET A 332 1.77 13.92 0.82
N ASN A 333 1.19 13.24 1.81
CA ASN A 333 -0.25 13.28 2.00
C ASN A 333 -0.75 14.69 2.32
N ALA A 334 -0.04 15.41 3.19
CA ALA A 334 -0.33 16.82 3.49
C ALA A 334 -0.21 17.70 2.24
N GLU A 335 0.80 17.47 1.39
CA GLU A 335 0.99 18.22 0.15
C GLU A 335 -0.17 18.03 -0.83
N TYR A 336 -0.63 16.77 -1.00
CA TYR A 336 -1.81 16.49 -1.81
C TYR A 336 -3.08 17.14 -1.25
N ILE A 337 -3.33 17.06 0.07
CA ILE A 337 -4.47 17.72 0.71
C ILE A 337 -4.44 19.23 0.45
N ARG A 338 -3.26 19.86 0.52
CA ARG A 338 -3.10 21.31 0.29
C ARG A 338 -3.32 21.72 -1.16
N THR A 339 -2.86 20.93 -2.10
CA THR A 339 -2.74 21.34 -3.51
C THR A 339 -3.77 20.74 -4.45
N MET A 340 -4.41 19.63 -4.09
CA MET A 340 -5.40 19.01 -4.97
C MET A 340 -6.61 19.92 -5.18
N PRO A 341 -7.28 19.83 -6.35
CA PRO A 341 -8.52 20.56 -6.60
C PRO A 341 -9.56 20.31 -5.51
N LEU A 342 -10.22 21.39 -5.05
CA LEU A 342 -11.24 21.26 -4.00
C LEU A 342 -12.36 20.29 -4.39
N ASP A 343 -12.76 20.26 -5.64
CA ASP A 343 -13.81 19.37 -6.13
C ASP A 343 -13.46 17.87 -5.97
N GLU A 344 -12.16 17.55 -5.90
CA GLU A 344 -11.68 16.20 -5.57
C GLU A 344 -11.57 15.95 -4.06
N LEU A 345 -11.20 16.99 -3.29
CA LEU A 345 -11.03 16.88 -1.84
C LEU A 345 -12.38 16.83 -1.10
N LEU A 346 -13.34 17.68 -1.47
CA LEU A 346 -14.62 17.85 -0.77
C LEU A 346 -15.40 16.53 -0.58
N PRO A 347 -15.51 15.62 -1.57
CA PRO A 347 -16.18 14.34 -1.38
C PRO A 347 -15.52 13.46 -0.32
N MET A 348 -14.18 13.52 -0.20
CA MET A 348 -13.43 12.77 0.81
C MET A 348 -13.65 13.34 2.21
N VAL A 349 -13.63 14.69 2.33
CA VAL A 349 -13.94 15.38 3.59
C VAL A 349 -15.38 15.12 4.00
N LYS A 350 -16.34 15.18 3.07
CA LYS A 350 -17.75 14.82 3.32
C LYS A 350 -17.89 13.41 3.90
N THR A 351 -17.19 12.44 3.31
CA THR A 351 -17.18 11.06 3.81
C THR A 351 -16.64 10.99 5.24
N GLU A 352 -15.55 11.68 5.52
CA GLU A 352 -14.94 11.73 6.86
C GLU A 352 -15.87 12.41 7.89
N LEU A 353 -16.50 13.53 7.53
CA LEU A 353 -17.43 14.23 8.42
C LEU A 353 -18.69 13.38 8.69
N ARG A 354 -19.24 12.70 7.69
CA ARG A 354 -20.37 11.76 7.86
C ARG A 354 -20.02 10.62 8.82
N ALA A 355 -18.87 10.00 8.65
CA ALA A 355 -18.40 8.92 9.52
C ALA A 355 -18.29 9.35 10.98
N ASN A 356 -18.03 10.65 11.25
CA ASN A 356 -17.89 11.23 12.59
C ASN A 356 -19.12 12.02 13.06
N LYS A 357 -20.26 11.92 12.36
CA LYS A 357 -21.53 12.60 12.68
C LYS A 357 -21.40 14.14 12.73
N LEU A 358 -20.54 14.69 11.88
CA LEU A 358 -20.30 16.14 11.75
C LEU A 358 -20.91 16.72 10.47
N TRP A 359 -21.41 15.85 9.58
CA TRP A 359 -22.03 16.30 8.34
C TRP A 359 -23.42 16.87 8.60
N ARG A 360 -23.72 18.02 7.98
CA ARG A 360 -25.05 18.61 7.89
C ARG A 360 -25.46 18.67 6.42
N GLU A 361 -26.74 18.41 6.12
CA GLU A 361 -27.23 18.36 4.73
C GLU A 361 -27.19 19.74 4.07
N GLU A 362 -27.27 20.82 4.85
CA GLU A 362 -27.14 22.21 4.39
C GLU A 362 -25.81 22.49 3.70
N TYR A 363 -24.77 21.68 3.98
CA TYR A 363 -23.47 21.78 3.30
C TYR A 363 -23.52 21.35 1.82
N ASP A 364 -24.57 20.64 1.40
CA ASP A 364 -24.80 20.32 -0.02
C ASP A 364 -25.57 21.43 -0.75
N ASP A 365 -26.27 22.33 -0.02
CA ASP A 365 -27.17 23.32 -0.56
C ASP A 365 -26.75 24.75 -0.18
N GLU A 366 -27.45 25.37 0.79
CA GLU A 366 -27.30 26.79 1.16
C GLU A 366 -25.94 27.13 1.79
N ASP A 367 -25.37 26.19 2.56
CA ASP A 367 -24.05 26.33 3.19
C ASP A 367 -22.90 25.76 2.33
N SER A 368 -23.14 25.41 1.07
CA SER A 368 -22.11 24.80 0.22
C SER A 368 -20.89 25.69 0.01
N GLU A 369 -21.08 26.98 -0.17
CA GLU A 369 -20.01 27.95 -0.32
C GLU A 369 -19.24 28.15 1.00
N TRP A 370 -19.94 28.17 2.13
CA TRP A 370 -19.32 28.21 3.44
C TRP A 370 -18.47 26.98 3.70
N PHE A 371 -19.01 25.78 3.41
CA PHE A 371 -18.29 24.51 3.55
C PHE A 371 -17.03 24.49 2.69
N ARG A 372 -17.15 24.86 1.43
CA ARG A 372 -16.02 24.93 0.47
C ARG A 372 -14.90 25.85 0.98
N LYS A 373 -15.24 27.07 1.39
CA LYS A 373 -14.27 28.04 1.95
C LYS A 373 -13.66 27.58 3.26
N THR A 374 -14.44 26.93 4.11
CA THR A 374 -13.95 26.39 5.39
C THR A 374 -12.94 25.28 5.16
N VAL A 375 -13.24 24.31 4.30
CA VAL A 375 -12.30 23.23 3.94
C VAL A 375 -11.02 23.79 3.32
N ASP A 376 -11.13 24.77 2.40
CA ASP A 376 -9.96 25.40 1.77
C ASP A 376 -9.06 26.12 2.78
N LEU A 377 -9.65 26.78 3.74
CA LEU A 377 -8.95 27.48 4.80
C LEU A 377 -8.16 26.52 5.71
N ILE A 378 -8.81 25.45 6.17
CA ILE A 378 -8.21 24.57 7.20
C ILE A 378 -7.28 23.53 6.63
N ARG A 379 -7.45 23.08 5.36
CA ARG A 379 -6.62 22.06 4.71
C ARG A 379 -5.13 22.40 4.67
N GLN A 380 -4.79 23.67 4.75
CA GLN A 380 -3.40 24.16 4.68
C GLN A 380 -2.50 23.61 5.80
N ARG A 381 -3.07 23.07 6.87
CA ARG A 381 -2.37 22.62 8.06
C ARG A 381 -2.58 21.15 8.40
N TYR A 382 -3.35 20.43 7.59
CA TYR A 382 -3.72 19.05 7.85
C TYR A 382 -2.84 18.06 7.12
N PHE A 383 -2.58 16.95 7.79
CA PHE A 383 -1.75 15.87 7.28
C PHE A 383 -2.59 14.72 6.73
N THR A 384 -3.79 14.52 7.26
CA THR A 384 -4.70 13.44 6.89
C THR A 384 -6.14 13.93 6.81
N LEU A 385 -7.01 13.15 6.17
CA LEU A 385 -8.45 13.43 6.15
C LEU A 385 -9.06 13.40 7.57
N LYS A 386 -8.45 12.65 8.50
CA LYS A 386 -8.90 12.60 9.90
C LYS A 386 -8.79 13.95 10.61
N ASP A 387 -7.86 14.77 10.20
CA ASP A 387 -7.67 16.09 10.82
C ASP A 387 -8.89 16.98 10.66
N PHE A 388 -9.71 16.80 9.59
CA PHE A 388 -10.96 17.54 9.40
C PHE A 388 -12.00 17.22 10.47
N SER A 389 -12.07 15.97 10.93
CA SER A 389 -13.01 15.56 11.98
C SER A 389 -12.45 15.64 13.40
N GLN A 390 -11.12 15.78 13.54
CA GLN A 390 -10.41 15.91 14.82
C GLN A 390 -10.02 17.35 15.10
N GLN A 391 -8.87 17.82 14.61
CA GLN A 391 -8.40 19.19 14.84
C GLN A 391 -9.36 20.25 14.25
N GLY A 392 -10.02 19.89 13.15
CA GLY A 392 -11.02 20.75 12.48
C GLY A 392 -12.42 20.67 13.06
N ARG A 393 -12.67 19.82 14.07
CA ARG A 393 -13.99 19.57 14.62
C ARG A 393 -14.72 20.84 15.04
N ALA A 394 -13.99 21.80 15.60
CA ALA A 394 -14.55 23.06 16.07
C ALA A 394 -15.20 23.93 14.97
N TYR A 395 -14.89 23.70 13.70
CA TYR A 395 -15.55 24.38 12.57
C TYR A 395 -16.92 23.77 12.22
N PHE A 396 -17.17 22.52 12.63
CA PHE A 396 -18.37 21.76 12.27
C PHE A 396 -19.26 21.41 13.46
N SER A 397 -18.80 21.67 14.71
CA SER A 397 -19.52 21.34 15.94
C SER A 397 -19.09 22.25 17.10
N ASP A 398 -20.02 22.47 18.05
CA ASP A 398 -19.68 23.09 19.34
C ASP A 398 -19.12 22.09 20.36
N ASP A 399 -19.25 20.78 20.08
CA ASP A 399 -18.64 19.69 20.85
C ASP A 399 -17.27 19.36 20.26
N PHE A 400 -16.21 19.91 20.83
CA PHE A 400 -14.81 19.70 20.43
C PHE A 400 -13.87 19.71 21.63
N ASP A 401 -12.73 19.03 21.47
CA ASP A 401 -11.71 18.91 22.50
C ASP A 401 -10.72 20.09 22.49
N PHE A 402 -10.18 20.39 23.66
CA PHE A 402 -9.10 21.35 23.83
C PHE A 402 -7.76 20.62 23.96
N ASP A 403 -6.78 20.99 23.13
CA ASP A 403 -5.39 20.56 23.32
C ASP A 403 -4.85 21.15 24.64
N GLU A 404 -4.50 20.26 25.56
CA GLU A 404 -4.00 20.65 26.89
C GLU A 404 -2.73 21.52 26.80
N ALA A 405 -1.86 21.29 25.82
CA ALA A 405 -0.69 22.12 25.58
C ALA A 405 -1.09 23.53 25.12
N ALA A 406 -2.14 23.64 24.29
CA ALA A 406 -2.68 24.92 23.85
C ALA A 406 -3.28 25.69 25.02
N VAL A 407 -4.07 25.04 25.87
CA VAL A 407 -4.68 25.61 27.08
C VAL A 407 -3.60 26.14 28.02
N ASN A 408 -2.60 25.31 28.36
CA ASN A 408 -1.51 25.72 29.25
C ASN A 408 -0.69 26.87 28.69
N LYS A 409 -0.45 26.88 27.37
CA LYS A 409 0.35 27.91 26.70
C LYS A 409 -0.39 29.25 26.59
N ASN A 410 -1.65 29.23 26.18
CA ASN A 410 -2.39 30.39 25.70
C ASN A 410 -3.47 30.90 26.64
N LEU A 411 -3.97 30.09 27.59
CA LEU A 411 -5.04 30.48 28.46
C LEU A 411 -4.60 30.66 29.93
N ARG A 412 -3.81 29.73 30.47
CA ARG A 412 -3.48 29.70 31.90
C ARG A 412 -2.32 30.62 32.33
N LYS A 413 -1.60 31.23 31.39
CA LYS A 413 -0.40 32.07 31.71
C LYS A 413 -0.75 33.47 32.18
N GLU A 414 -1.89 34.01 31.78
CA GLU A 414 -2.33 35.39 32.12
C GLU A 414 -3.62 35.28 32.95
N PRO A 415 -3.56 35.59 34.24
CA PRO A 415 -4.74 35.47 35.14
C PRO A 415 -5.95 36.28 34.70
N ARG A 416 -5.74 37.43 34.07
CA ARG A 416 -6.82 38.31 33.58
C ARG A 416 -7.40 37.87 32.23
N LEU A 417 -6.84 36.87 31.58
CA LEU A 417 -7.22 36.55 30.21
C LEU A 417 -8.69 36.15 30.09
N ARG A 418 -9.23 35.46 31.07
CA ARG A 418 -10.64 35.07 31.07
C ARG A 418 -11.57 36.31 31.03
N GLU A 419 -11.29 37.33 31.84
CA GLU A 419 -12.04 38.60 31.85
C GLU A 419 -11.86 39.35 30.53
N LEU A 420 -10.63 39.39 30.01
CA LEU A 420 -10.31 40.03 28.74
C LEU A 420 -11.04 39.35 27.55
N LEU A 421 -11.13 38.03 27.53
CA LEU A 421 -11.86 37.33 26.47
C LEU A 421 -13.39 37.51 26.61
N SER A 422 -13.91 37.63 27.83
CA SER A 422 -15.32 38.00 28.03
C SER A 422 -15.61 39.42 27.54
N GLY A 423 -14.72 40.39 27.83
CA GLY A 423 -14.84 41.76 27.31
C GLY A 423 -14.69 41.81 25.77
N LEU A 424 -13.80 41.02 25.23
CA LEU A 424 -13.68 40.88 23.78
C LEU A 424 -14.96 40.30 23.14
N ALA A 425 -15.63 39.37 23.82
CA ALA A 425 -16.93 38.84 23.37
C ALA A 425 -17.99 39.94 23.31
N ASP A 426 -18.06 40.83 24.33
CA ASP A 426 -18.98 41.97 24.36
C ASP A 426 -18.71 42.94 23.18
N LYS A 427 -17.43 43.18 22.86
CA LYS A 427 -17.06 43.99 21.69
C LYS A 427 -17.49 43.31 20.38
N MET A 428 -17.23 41.99 20.22
CA MET A 428 -17.56 41.23 19.02
C MET A 428 -19.07 41.12 18.78
N GLU A 429 -19.89 41.12 19.82
CA GLU A 429 -21.36 41.04 19.71
C GLU A 429 -21.97 42.22 18.93
N SER A 430 -21.31 43.37 18.97
CA SER A 430 -21.77 44.61 18.31
C SER A 430 -21.15 44.82 16.90
N VAL A 431 -20.28 43.92 16.45
CA VAL A 431 -19.59 44.05 15.13
C VAL A 431 -20.55 43.76 13.97
N GLU A 432 -20.71 44.73 13.03
CA GLU A 432 -21.56 44.60 11.83
C GLU A 432 -20.94 45.36 10.65
N PRO A 433 -20.73 44.72 9.46
CA PRO A 433 -20.87 43.29 9.22
C PRO A 433 -19.80 42.51 9.97
N PHE A 434 -20.04 41.22 10.26
CA PHE A 434 -19.06 40.37 10.94
C PHE A 434 -18.20 39.63 9.88
N ASN A 435 -17.05 40.23 9.57
CA ASN A 435 -16.08 39.71 8.57
C ASN A 435 -14.63 39.88 9.08
N VAL A 436 -13.66 39.48 8.25
CA VAL A 436 -12.22 39.51 8.59
C VAL A 436 -11.79 40.92 9.04
N GLU A 437 -12.12 41.96 8.25
CA GLU A 437 -11.66 43.32 8.46
C GLU A 437 -12.27 43.96 9.75
N THR A 438 -13.57 43.76 9.95
CA THR A 438 -14.28 44.36 11.10
C THR A 438 -13.96 43.62 12.40
N ALA A 439 -13.77 42.27 12.34
CA ALA A 439 -13.35 41.51 13.51
C ALA A 439 -11.90 41.85 13.92
N GLU A 440 -11.00 42.07 12.92
CA GLU A 440 -9.64 42.51 13.20
C GLU A 440 -9.63 43.91 13.88
N ALA A 441 -10.36 44.85 13.30
CA ALA A 441 -10.46 46.21 13.87
C ALA A 441 -10.98 46.19 15.31
N ALA A 442 -12.04 45.45 15.57
CA ALA A 442 -12.64 45.34 16.91
C ALA A 442 -11.69 44.71 17.94
N LEU A 443 -10.96 43.65 17.55
CA LEU A 443 -10.01 43.02 18.46
C LEU A 443 -8.82 43.94 18.78
N ARG A 444 -8.29 44.66 17.80
CA ARG A 444 -7.17 45.58 17.98
C ARG A 444 -7.59 46.79 18.84
N GLU A 445 -8.75 47.41 18.56
CA GLU A 445 -9.31 48.47 19.36
C GLU A 445 -9.49 48.04 20.81
N PHE A 446 -10.09 46.86 21.05
CA PHE A 446 -10.25 46.32 22.39
C PHE A 446 -8.91 46.05 23.10
N ALA A 447 -7.90 45.58 22.38
CA ALA A 447 -6.56 45.34 22.92
C ALA A 447 -5.93 46.67 23.42
N ASP A 448 -6.07 47.74 22.64
CA ASP A 448 -5.59 49.07 22.99
C ASP A 448 -6.36 49.64 24.19
N GLU A 449 -7.69 49.54 24.21
CA GLU A 449 -8.57 49.95 25.34
C GLU A 449 -8.21 49.22 26.65
N ALA A 450 -7.94 47.91 26.56
CA ALA A 450 -7.58 47.06 27.69
C ALA A 450 -6.09 47.17 28.12
N GLY A 451 -5.28 47.87 27.33
CA GLY A 451 -3.85 48.06 27.59
C GLY A 451 -3.02 46.76 27.45
N VAL A 452 -3.41 45.86 26.53
CA VAL A 452 -2.75 44.57 26.33
C VAL A 452 -2.30 44.41 24.90
N LYS A 453 -1.33 43.51 24.68
CA LYS A 453 -0.89 43.18 23.30
C LYS A 453 -1.97 42.37 22.58
N ALA A 454 -2.31 42.76 21.34
CA ALA A 454 -3.28 42.04 20.52
C ALA A 454 -2.95 40.55 20.38
N GLY A 455 -1.65 40.17 20.34
CA GLY A 455 -1.21 38.79 20.29
C GLY A 455 -1.69 37.89 21.45
N LEU A 456 -1.88 38.48 22.62
CA LEU A 456 -2.47 37.79 23.79
C LEU A 456 -3.92 37.36 23.50
N LEU A 457 -4.73 38.31 23.04
CA LEU A 457 -6.13 38.07 22.69
C LEU A 457 -6.27 37.13 21.49
N ILE A 458 -5.44 37.32 20.45
CA ILE A 458 -5.41 36.45 19.26
C ILE A 458 -5.16 34.97 19.62
N ASN A 459 -4.17 34.71 20.47
CA ASN A 459 -3.84 33.34 20.86
C ASN A 459 -4.87 32.74 21.81
N GLY A 460 -5.36 33.54 22.76
CA GLY A 460 -6.44 33.16 23.68
C GLY A 460 -7.73 32.84 22.93
N ALA A 461 -8.18 33.76 22.07
CA ALA A 461 -9.38 33.57 21.27
C ALA A 461 -9.27 32.33 20.32
N ARG A 462 -8.13 32.15 19.65
CA ARG A 462 -7.92 30.95 18.82
C ARG A 462 -8.11 29.66 19.62
N THR A 463 -7.50 29.59 20.81
CA THR A 463 -7.62 28.40 21.65
C THR A 463 -9.06 28.20 22.13
N MET A 464 -9.78 29.31 22.53
CA MET A 464 -11.18 29.20 22.91
C MET A 464 -12.11 28.79 21.77
N LEU A 465 -11.87 29.29 20.57
CA LEU A 465 -12.74 29.01 19.41
C LEU A 465 -12.49 27.65 18.78
N THR A 466 -11.25 27.15 18.81
CA THR A 466 -10.86 25.94 18.05
C THR A 466 -10.25 24.80 18.88
N GLY A 467 -9.99 25.04 20.16
CA GLY A 467 -9.24 24.10 21.01
C GLY A 467 -7.74 24.03 20.70
N GLN A 468 -7.22 24.75 19.69
CA GLN A 468 -5.88 24.59 19.14
C GLN A 468 -4.98 25.82 19.39
N ALA A 469 -3.66 25.57 19.55
CA ALA A 469 -2.68 26.66 19.66
C ALA A 469 -2.31 27.27 18.30
N VAL A 470 -2.47 26.52 17.23
CA VAL A 470 -2.05 26.87 15.87
C VAL A 470 -3.24 26.67 14.92
N GLY A 471 -3.40 27.57 13.98
CA GLY A 471 -4.52 27.51 13.03
C GLY A 471 -4.38 28.59 11.94
N PRO A 472 -5.41 28.80 11.13
CA PRO A 472 -5.52 29.92 10.19
C PRO A 472 -5.43 31.29 10.89
N SER A 473 -5.54 32.37 10.14
CA SER A 473 -5.69 33.71 10.72
C SER A 473 -6.85 33.71 11.70
N MET A 474 -6.67 34.36 12.88
CA MET A 474 -7.73 34.46 13.90
C MET A 474 -8.99 35.10 13.32
N PHE A 475 -8.82 36.06 12.42
CA PHE A 475 -9.92 36.82 11.85
C PHE A 475 -10.70 35.99 10.81
N GLU A 476 -10.03 35.13 10.05
CA GLU A 476 -10.69 34.12 9.20
C GLU A 476 -11.44 33.08 10.06
N ILE A 477 -10.89 32.72 11.24
CA ILE A 477 -11.57 31.83 12.18
C ILE A 477 -12.88 32.47 12.68
N PHE A 478 -12.85 33.75 13.07
CA PHE A 478 -14.06 34.49 13.46
C PHE A 478 -15.12 34.45 12.36
N GLU A 479 -14.74 34.78 11.13
CA GLU A 479 -15.68 34.82 10.01
C GLU A 479 -16.27 33.43 9.70
N ARG A 480 -15.47 32.36 9.81
CA ARG A 480 -15.93 30.97 9.52
C ARG A 480 -16.82 30.43 10.65
N ILE A 481 -16.48 30.65 11.90
CA ILE A 481 -17.26 30.21 13.06
C ILE A 481 -18.54 31.07 13.21
N GLY A 482 -18.50 32.34 12.80
CA GLY A 482 -19.59 33.28 12.90
C GLY A 482 -19.65 33.99 14.26
N ARG A 483 -20.41 35.11 14.30
CA ARG A 483 -20.48 35.97 15.45
C ARG A 483 -21.01 35.26 16.69
N ASP A 484 -22.18 34.66 16.60
CA ASP A 484 -22.91 34.12 17.77
C ASP A 484 -22.12 32.97 18.42
N ALA A 485 -21.61 32.03 17.66
CA ALA A 485 -20.78 30.93 18.18
C ALA A 485 -19.44 31.46 18.74
N SER A 486 -18.83 32.46 18.11
CA SER A 486 -17.62 33.10 18.63
C SER A 486 -17.83 33.75 19.98
N VAL A 487 -18.89 34.56 20.14
CA VAL A 487 -19.26 35.21 21.39
C VAL A 487 -19.53 34.18 22.48
N GLN A 488 -20.32 33.15 22.16
CA GLN A 488 -20.63 32.05 23.09
C GLN A 488 -19.37 31.35 23.59
N ARG A 489 -18.46 30.98 22.68
CA ARG A 489 -17.22 30.27 23.02
C ARG A 489 -16.26 31.15 23.83
N LEU A 490 -16.12 32.43 23.52
CA LEU A 490 -15.28 33.34 24.28
C LEU A 490 -15.78 33.55 25.73
N ARG A 491 -17.11 33.53 25.95
CA ARG A 491 -17.73 33.61 27.29
C ARG A 491 -17.72 32.29 28.05
N SER A 492 -17.38 31.18 27.37
CA SER A 492 -17.40 29.86 27.97
C SER A 492 -16.48 29.73 29.19
N GLY A 493 -16.93 28.96 30.18
CA GLY A 493 -16.15 28.62 31.36
C GLY A 493 -15.12 27.48 31.13
N ILE A 494 -15.20 26.81 30.01
CA ILE A 494 -14.28 25.72 29.63
C ILE A 494 -13.19 26.34 28.75
N PRO A 495 -11.93 26.02 28.93
CA PRO A 495 -11.29 24.95 29.75
C PRO A 495 -10.52 25.50 30.98
N TRP A 496 -10.93 26.53 31.59
CA TRP A 496 -10.19 27.25 32.66
C TRP A 496 -9.87 26.43 33.91
#